data_37b40019eb736a63fbbe6afc401fe767
#
_entry.id   37b40019eb736a63fbbe6afc401fe767
#
_cell.length_a   1.000
_cell.length_b   1.000
_cell.length_c   1.000
_cell.angle_alpha   90.00
_cell.angle_beta   90.00
_cell.angle_gamma   90.00
#
_symmetry.space_group_name_H-M   'P 1'
#
loop_
_entity.id
_entity.type
_entity.pdbx_description
1 polymer ?
#
loop_
_entity_poly.entity_id
_entity_poly.type
_entity_poly.pdbx_seq_one_letter_code
_entity_poly.pdbx_strand_id
1 'polypeptide(L)'
;MAVNVGSGKGVSIRKVAHIVSSALKIDIQPEAQGEFRPGEMRHLTSDTTKIRSAGYKPQVELEEGIQRYIDWIRSQSDIRDYFSEAEQILKSKGIVHRVEVKNA
;
A
#
# COMPACT_ATOMS: atom_id res chain seq x y z
N MET A 1 3.05 -18.91 -20.08
CA MET A 1 1.73 -18.35 -19.81
C MET A 1 1.85 -17.33 -18.66
N ALA A 2 1.33 -16.15 -18.85
CA ALA A 2 1.33 -15.11 -17.82
C ALA A 2 0.01 -15.15 -17.01
N VAL A 3 0.11 -15.02 -15.70
CA VAL A 3 -1.05 -14.98 -14.80
C VAL A 3 -0.87 -13.85 -13.78
N ASN A 4 -1.98 -13.23 -13.37
CA ASN A 4 -1.98 -12.29 -12.27
C ASN A 4 -2.07 -13.02 -10.94
N VAL A 5 -1.26 -12.62 -9.98
CA VAL A 5 -1.23 -13.17 -8.62
C VAL A 5 -1.65 -12.08 -7.64
N GLY A 6 -2.59 -12.40 -6.77
CA GLY A 6 -3.09 -11.49 -5.76
C GLY A 6 -4.22 -12.11 -4.97
N SER A 7 -4.78 -11.36 -4.03
CA SER A 7 -5.94 -11.82 -3.25
C SER A 7 -7.25 -11.78 -4.03
N GLY A 8 -7.32 -10.94 -5.07
CA GLY A 8 -8.57 -10.67 -5.78
C GLY A 8 -9.53 -9.77 -5.01
N LYS A 9 -9.13 -9.25 -3.85
CA LYS A 9 -9.94 -8.37 -3.00
C LYS A 9 -9.40 -6.95 -3.03
N GLY A 10 -10.31 -5.97 -3.14
CA GLY A 10 -9.96 -4.56 -3.01
C GLY A 10 -9.80 -4.18 -1.54
N VAL A 11 -8.74 -3.42 -1.24
CA VAL A 11 -8.47 -2.91 0.10
C VAL A 11 -8.08 -1.44 -0.02
N SER A 12 -8.70 -0.58 0.78
CA SER A 12 -8.32 0.84 0.81
C SER A 12 -6.95 1.03 1.47
N ILE A 13 -6.21 2.04 1.02
CA ILE A 13 -4.93 2.40 1.65
C ILE A 13 -5.14 2.84 3.10
N ARG A 14 -6.26 3.49 3.40
CA ARG A 14 -6.61 3.84 4.78
C ARG A 14 -6.74 2.60 5.67
N LYS A 15 -7.39 1.54 5.17
CA LYS A 15 -7.49 0.27 5.89
C LYS A 15 -6.13 -0.37 6.11
N VAL A 16 -5.25 -0.35 5.11
CA VAL A 16 -3.87 -0.83 5.24
C VAL A 16 -3.13 -0.06 6.34
N ALA A 17 -3.26 1.26 6.37
CA ALA A 17 -2.64 2.09 7.41
C ALA A 17 -3.14 1.72 8.81
N HIS A 18 -4.43 1.46 8.98
CA HIS A 18 -4.99 1.00 10.25
C HIS A 18 -4.47 -0.38 10.66
N ILE A 19 -4.36 -1.32 9.72
CA ILE A 19 -3.81 -2.64 9.99
C ILE A 19 -2.35 -2.54 10.44
N VAL A 20 -1.55 -1.73 9.77
CA VAL A 20 -0.13 -1.52 10.11
C VAL A 20 0.00 -0.88 11.50
N SER A 21 -0.75 0.17 11.78
CA SER A 21 -0.68 0.84 13.10
C SER A 21 -1.12 -0.09 14.22
N SER A 22 -2.14 -0.91 14.01
CA SER A 22 -2.59 -1.92 14.98
C SER A 22 -1.54 -3.00 15.21
N ALA A 23 -0.90 -3.48 14.14
CA ALA A 23 0.16 -4.49 14.24
C ALA A 23 1.41 -3.96 14.95
N LEU A 24 1.71 -2.68 14.80
CA LEU A 24 2.81 -2.00 15.51
C LEU A 24 2.42 -1.59 16.94
N LYS A 25 1.15 -1.71 17.31
CA LYS A 25 0.59 -1.29 18.60
C LYS A 25 0.82 0.19 18.89
N ILE A 26 0.65 1.03 17.88
CA ILE A 26 0.75 2.48 17.97
C ILE A 26 -0.59 3.13 17.61
N ASP A 27 -0.89 4.24 18.26
CA ASP A 27 -2.12 5.01 18.01
C ASP A 27 -1.78 6.19 17.09
N ILE A 28 -1.76 5.91 15.79
CA ILE A 28 -1.52 6.92 14.75
C ILE A 28 -2.74 6.97 13.83
N GLN A 29 -3.24 8.18 13.59
CA GLN A 29 -4.28 8.40 12.60
C GLN A 29 -3.64 8.72 11.25
N PRO A 30 -4.00 8.00 10.17
CA PRO A 30 -3.48 8.30 8.85
C PRO A 30 -3.99 9.66 8.37
N GLU A 31 -3.08 10.43 7.79
CA GLU A 31 -3.37 11.75 7.24
C GLU A 31 -3.40 11.69 5.72
N ALA A 32 -4.49 12.16 5.14
CA ALA A 32 -4.64 12.30 3.70
C ALA A 32 -4.48 13.77 3.31
N GLN A 33 -3.35 14.10 2.71
CA GLN A 33 -3.01 15.50 2.36
C GLN A 33 -3.57 15.93 1.00
N GLY A 34 -4.28 15.07 0.30
CA GLY A 34 -4.83 15.37 -1.01
C GLY A 34 -3.78 15.46 -2.12
N GLU A 35 -2.63 14.86 -1.93
CA GLU A 35 -1.58 14.77 -2.94
C GLU A 35 -1.70 13.46 -3.74
N PHE A 36 -1.42 13.52 -5.04
CA PHE A 36 -1.51 12.36 -5.92
C PHE A 36 -0.46 12.45 -7.03
N ARG A 37 -0.17 11.30 -7.65
CA ARG A 37 0.65 11.23 -8.85
C ARG A 37 -0.25 11.03 -10.07
N PRO A 38 -0.16 11.89 -11.11
CA PRO A 38 -0.92 11.69 -12.33
C PRO A 38 -0.65 10.31 -12.94
N GLY A 39 -1.71 9.68 -13.46
CA GLY A 39 -1.62 8.35 -14.05
C GLY A 39 -1.83 7.20 -13.07
N GLU A 40 -1.91 7.45 -11.77
CA GLU A 40 -2.26 6.42 -10.81
C GLU A 40 -3.74 6.04 -10.91
N MET A 41 -4.00 4.75 -10.78
CA MET A 41 -5.37 4.24 -10.75
C MET A 41 -5.97 4.40 -9.36
N ARG A 42 -7.19 4.91 -9.29
CA ARG A 42 -7.92 5.05 -8.03
C ARG A 42 -8.35 3.69 -7.45
N HIS A 43 -8.72 2.78 -8.33
CA HIS A 43 -9.10 1.42 -7.97
C HIS A 43 -8.31 0.44 -8.80
N LEU A 44 -7.59 -0.45 -8.13
CA LEU A 44 -6.78 -1.48 -8.77
C LEU A 44 -6.93 -2.78 -8.00
N THR A 45 -7.52 -3.77 -8.64
CA THR A 45 -7.69 -5.11 -8.08
C THR A 45 -7.29 -6.12 -9.14
N SER A 46 -6.48 -7.11 -8.77
CA SER A 46 -6.05 -8.15 -9.69
C SER A 46 -7.19 -9.13 -10.00
N ASP A 47 -7.37 -9.44 -11.27
CA ASP A 47 -8.19 -10.57 -11.68
C ASP A 47 -7.35 -11.85 -11.58
N THR A 48 -7.65 -12.69 -10.59
CA THR A 48 -6.94 -13.91 -10.28
C THR A 48 -7.64 -15.17 -10.78
N THR A 49 -8.64 -15.04 -11.66
CA THR A 49 -9.43 -16.16 -12.18
C THR A 49 -8.53 -17.24 -12.79
N LYS A 50 -7.57 -16.84 -13.61
CA LYS A 50 -6.69 -17.75 -14.32
C LYS A 50 -5.80 -18.59 -13.41
N ILE A 51 -5.17 -17.96 -12.40
CA ILE A 51 -4.33 -18.68 -11.46
C ILE A 51 -5.15 -19.55 -10.50
N ARG A 52 -6.35 -19.10 -10.14
CA ARG A 52 -7.28 -19.89 -9.32
C ARG A 52 -7.74 -21.15 -10.05
N SER A 53 -7.98 -21.07 -11.34
CA SER A 53 -8.34 -22.24 -12.15
C SER A 53 -7.20 -23.26 -12.23
N ALA A 54 -5.95 -22.83 -12.03
CA ALA A 54 -4.78 -23.70 -11.92
C ALA A 54 -4.57 -24.30 -10.51
N GLY A 55 -5.46 -24.00 -9.55
CA GLY A 55 -5.45 -24.55 -8.21
C GLY A 55 -4.82 -23.69 -7.13
N TYR A 56 -4.35 -22.49 -7.46
CA TYR A 56 -3.79 -21.58 -6.46
C TYR A 56 -4.88 -20.85 -5.68
N LYS A 57 -4.72 -20.79 -4.36
CA LYS A 57 -5.55 -19.98 -3.48
C LYS A 57 -4.67 -19.22 -2.49
N PRO A 58 -4.89 -17.91 -2.27
CA PRO A 58 -4.22 -17.20 -1.19
C PRO A 58 -4.51 -17.85 0.16
N GLN A 59 -3.46 -18.09 0.96
CA GLN A 59 -3.58 -18.77 2.26
C GLN A 59 -3.32 -17.83 3.44
N VAL A 60 -2.78 -16.64 3.19
CA VAL A 60 -2.41 -15.69 4.22
C VAL A 60 -3.29 -14.45 4.05
N GLU A 61 -4.04 -14.11 5.09
CA GLU A 61 -4.81 -12.86 5.13
C GLU A 61 -3.89 -11.66 5.26
N LEU A 62 -4.37 -10.48 4.86
CA LEU A 62 -3.58 -9.26 4.86
C LEU A 62 -3.01 -8.92 6.25
N GLU A 63 -3.83 -9.06 7.29
CA GLU A 63 -3.43 -8.78 8.67
C GLU A 63 -2.27 -9.68 9.12
N GLU A 64 -2.36 -10.96 8.84
CA GLU A 64 -1.30 -11.93 9.15
C GLU A 64 -0.03 -11.65 8.34
N GLY A 65 -0.19 -11.36 7.05
CA GLY A 65 0.93 -11.04 6.17
C GLY A 65 1.68 -9.79 6.62
N ILE A 66 0.97 -8.76 7.03
CA ILE A 66 1.56 -7.53 7.57
C ILE A 66 2.30 -7.82 8.87
N GLN A 67 1.73 -8.63 9.77
CA GLN A 67 2.39 -9.00 11.02
C GLN A 67 3.71 -9.75 10.75
N ARG A 68 3.72 -10.71 9.84
CA ARG A 68 4.93 -11.42 9.43
C ARG A 68 5.99 -10.49 8.85
N TYR A 69 5.58 -9.53 8.05
CA TYR A 69 6.48 -8.54 7.46
C TYR A 69 7.10 -7.64 8.53
N ILE A 70 6.29 -7.18 9.49
CA ILE A 70 6.77 -6.36 10.61
C ILE A 70 7.77 -7.13 11.46
N ASP A 71 7.48 -8.39 11.77
CA ASP A 71 8.38 -9.24 12.55
C ASP A 71 9.72 -9.42 11.84
N TRP A 72 9.68 -9.63 10.53
CA TRP A 72 10.89 -9.73 9.72
C TRP A 72 11.68 -8.43 9.71
N ILE A 73 11.01 -7.28 9.50
CA ILE A 73 11.67 -5.96 9.49
C ILE A 73 12.35 -5.66 10.82
N ARG A 74 11.70 -5.99 11.93
CA ARG A 74 12.27 -5.79 13.27
C ARG A 74 13.56 -6.58 13.50
N SER A 75 13.78 -7.64 12.76
CA SER A 75 15.01 -8.42 12.80
C SER A 75 16.15 -7.84 11.97
N GLN A 76 15.88 -6.83 11.13
CA GLN A 76 16.88 -6.21 10.27
C GLN A 76 17.56 -5.03 10.98
N SER A 77 18.88 -4.88 10.75
CA SER A 77 19.70 -3.86 11.41
C SER A 77 19.89 -2.57 10.60
N ASP A 78 19.70 -2.63 9.29
CA ASP A 78 20.03 -1.54 8.36
C ASP A 78 18.80 -0.86 7.78
N ILE A 79 17.76 -0.70 8.59
CA ILE A 79 16.53 -0.05 8.15
C ILE A 79 16.71 1.46 8.20
N ARG A 80 16.42 2.12 7.09
CA ARG A 80 16.50 3.56 6.93
C ARG A 80 15.23 4.08 6.26
N ASP A 81 14.78 5.24 6.69
CA ASP A 81 13.65 5.92 6.05
C ASP A 81 14.11 6.63 4.78
N TYR A 82 13.67 6.10 3.64
CA TYR A 82 13.91 6.70 2.33
C TYR A 82 12.72 7.52 1.82
N PHE A 83 11.62 7.53 2.54
CA PHE A 83 10.38 8.15 2.07
C PHE A 83 10.52 9.66 1.90
N SER A 84 11.13 10.33 2.87
CA SER A 84 11.29 11.79 2.83
C SER A 84 12.13 12.25 1.64
N GLU A 85 13.23 11.56 1.34
CA GLU A 85 14.06 11.84 0.16
C GLU A 85 13.27 11.61 -1.14
N ALA A 86 12.56 10.49 -1.24
CA ALA A 86 11.77 10.15 -2.41
C ALA A 86 10.65 11.18 -2.62
N GLU A 87 9.98 11.60 -1.57
CA GLU A 87 8.92 12.60 -1.63
C GLU A 87 9.45 13.95 -2.13
N GLN A 88 10.59 14.40 -1.63
CA GLN A 88 11.22 15.65 -2.07
C GLN A 88 11.58 15.59 -3.55
N ILE A 89 12.15 14.49 -4.01
CA ILE A 89 12.51 14.30 -5.42
C ILE A 89 11.26 14.33 -6.30
N LEU A 90 10.20 13.62 -5.91
CA LEU A 90 8.95 13.59 -6.67
C LEU A 90 8.30 14.97 -6.76
N LYS A 91 8.29 15.73 -5.67
CA LYS A 91 7.77 17.10 -5.65
C LYS A 91 8.61 18.06 -6.49
N SER A 92 9.94 17.97 -6.41
CA SER A 92 10.85 18.82 -7.19
C SER A 92 10.74 18.60 -8.69
N LYS A 93 10.40 17.37 -9.12
CA LYS A 93 10.19 17.02 -10.53
C LYS A 93 8.76 17.25 -11.02
N GLY A 94 7.86 17.77 -10.16
CA GLY A 94 6.47 18.00 -10.51
C GLY A 94 5.66 16.73 -10.74
N ILE A 95 6.09 15.60 -10.19
CA ILE A 95 5.41 14.30 -10.35
C ILE A 95 4.25 14.16 -9.35
N VAL A 96 4.34 14.81 -8.19
CA VAL A 96 3.28 14.81 -7.18
C VAL A 96 2.47 16.09 -7.27
N HIS A 97 1.16 15.96 -7.34
CA HIS A 97 0.21 17.06 -7.45
C HIS A 97 -0.73 17.06 -6.24
N ARG A 98 -1.24 18.24 -5.89
CA ARG A 98 -2.23 18.39 -4.83
C ARG A 98 -3.61 18.60 -5.41
N VAL A 99 -4.61 17.95 -4.81
CA VAL A 99 -6.00 18.16 -5.18
C VAL A 99 -6.40 19.58 -4.77
N GLU A 100 -6.90 20.39 -5.73
CA GLU A 100 -7.49 21.68 -5.44
C GLU A 100 -8.87 21.47 -4.85
N VAL A 101 -9.04 21.90 -3.60
CA VAL A 101 -10.37 21.95 -2.98
C VAL A 101 -11.01 23.27 -3.43
N LYS A 102 -11.98 23.18 -4.34
CA LYS A 102 -12.81 24.33 -4.67
C LYS A 102 -13.76 24.56 -3.50
N ASN A 103 -13.50 25.58 -2.72
CA ASN A 103 -14.48 26.08 -1.77
C ASN A 103 -15.63 26.67 -2.59
N ALA A 104 -16.75 26.00 -2.56
CA ALA A 104 -17.98 26.52 -3.15
C ALA A 104 -18.51 27.68 -2.31
#